data_94bd570b4d745c493b4463d4c1b84c97
#
_entry.id   94bd570b4d745c493b4463d4c1b84c97
#
_cell.length_a   1.000
_cell.length_b   1.000
_cell.length_c   1.000
_cell.angle_alpha   90.00
_cell.angle_beta   90.00
_cell.angle_gamma   90.00
#
_symmetry.space_group_name_H-M   'P 1'
#
loop_
_entity.id
_entity.type
_entity.pdbx_description
1 polymer ?
#
loop_
_entity_poly.entity_id
_entity_poly.type
_entity_poly.pdbx_seq_one_letter_code
_entity_poly.pdbx_strand_id
1 'polypeptide(L)'
;MLNRRQVLSLIGAAAAAGMLSPAAAEILRSRELPSSEVAALFTQFGRTHRMPEALGRWLKDPAQQVIPPYQVFDNVWYVGLRWVAAYAVKTEDGVILIDTTHEPFAQHFIRNLETVGIDLKDIRWVLMTHGHFDHVGGAARLKPLAPNARFVMSRRGWEEAFHDARGEQGFAMLDQPDVTLKDGETVSAGSTVVTLLETPGHTWGTSSYLYNVKDGSKTRRAVTVGGLGLNAISGPEQLDAYIASMKRLASRELAVEVDLTAHPFSIGMTEMIPDIEKHIPGGPHPLADRPAFCRRLQALARGAQARKKELFG
;
A
#
# COMPACT_ATOMS: atom_id res chain seq x y z
N MET A 1 -4.72 28.28 27.33
CA MET A 1 -5.09 27.37 26.20
C MET A 1 -3.94 27.35 25.22
N LEU A 2 -3.40 26.17 24.97
CA LEU A 2 -2.34 25.97 23.96
C LEU A 2 -2.92 26.22 22.56
N ASN A 3 -2.18 26.94 21.70
CA ASN A 3 -2.61 27.19 20.34
C ASN A 3 -2.33 25.92 19.46
N ARG A 4 -2.94 25.87 18.26
CA ARG A 4 -2.89 24.72 17.34
C ARG A 4 -1.45 24.27 16.97
N ARG A 5 -0.50 25.22 16.87
CA ARG A 5 0.93 24.94 16.61
C ARG A 5 1.62 24.30 17.81
N GLN A 6 1.31 24.75 19.02
CA GLN A 6 1.87 24.19 20.26
C GLN A 6 1.37 22.77 20.51
N VAL A 7 0.09 22.49 20.21
CA VAL A 7 -0.46 21.13 20.28
C VAL A 7 0.20 20.21 19.25
N LEU A 8 0.39 20.66 18.01
CA LEU A 8 1.04 19.86 16.96
C LEU A 8 2.53 19.61 17.23
N SER A 9 3.25 20.56 17.84
CA SER A 9 4.65 20.36 18.23
C SER A 9 4.81 19.40 19.40
N LEU A 10 3.89 19.40 20.35
CA LEU A 10 3.85 18.46 21.47
C LEU A 10 3.47 17.04 21.01
N ILE A 11 2.57 16.91 20.05
CA ILE A 11 2.18 15.62 19.45
C ILE A 11 3.35 15.05 18.65
N GLY A 12 4.07 15.85 17.86
CA GLY A 12 5.24 15.41 17.10
C GLY A 12 6.39 14.92 18.00
N ALA A 13 6.64 15.61 19.12
CA ALA A 13 7.67 15.23 20.09
C ALA A 13 7.28 13.98 20.91
N ALA A 14 5.99 13.81 21.24
CA ALA A 14 5.49 12.68 22.00
C ALA A 14 5.37 11.40 21.16
N ALA A 15 5.07 11.52 19.86
CA ALA A 15 5.08 10.37 18.94
C ALA A 15 6.49 9.81 18.73
N ALA A 16 7.52 10.69 18.69
CA ALA A 16 8.92 10.27 18.62
C ALA A 16 9.43 9.57 19.89
N ALA A 17 8.73 9.74 21.04
CA ALA A 17 9.12 9.19 22.35
C ALA A 17 8.24 8.00 22.82
N GLY A 18 7.24 7.56 22.02
CA GLY A 18 6.31 6.49 22.45
C GLY A 18 5.41 6.84 23.64
N MET A 19 5.26 8.14 23.97
CA MET A 19 4.59 8.61 25.20
C MET A 19 3.39 9.52 24.92
N LEU A 20 2.44 9.10 24.11
CA LEU A 20 1.13 9.77 24.08
C LEU A 20 0.35 9.36 25.35
N SER A 21 -0.16 10.36 26.09
CA SER A 21 -1.09 10.07 27.17
C SER A 21 -2.35 9.38 26.60
N PRO A 22 -3.01 8.46 27.34
CA PRO A 22 -4.24 7.81 26.89
C PRO A 22 -5.31 8.81 26.40
N ALA A 23 -5.41 9.97 27.04
CA ALA A 23 -6.34 11.04 26.66
C ALA A 23 -5.94 11.72 25.33
N ALA A 24 -4.65 11.92 25.05
CA ALA A 24 -4.19 12.47 23.78
C ALA A 24 -4.37 11.45 22.64
N ALA A 25 -4.17 10.15 22.91
CA ALA A 25 -4.45 9.08 21.98
C ALA A 25 -5.96 8.98 21.69
N GLU A 26 -6.83 9.21 22.67
CA GLU A 26 -8.28 9.20 22.52
C GLU A 26 -8.81 10.40 21.73
N ILE A 27 -8.24 11.60 21.95
CA ILE A 27 -8.55 12.80 21.15
C ILE A 27 -8.11 12.65 19.69
N LEU A 28 -7.02 11.94 19.43
CA LEU A 28 -6.59 11.61 18.08
C LEU A 28 -7.56 10.60 17.44
N ARG A 29 -7.93 9.54 18.15
CA ARG A 29 -8.89 8.52 17.66
C ARG A 29 -10.28 9.10 17.38
N SER A 30 -10.77 10.04 18.18
CA SER A 30 -12.10 10.66 18.00
C SER A 30 -12.22 11.56 16.74
N ARG A 31 -11.12 11.79 16.03
CA ARG A 31 -11.07 12.56 14.76
C ARG A 31 -10.76 11.69 13.54
N GLU A 32 -10.48 10.41 13.74
CA GLU A 32 -10.10 9.50 12.68
C GLU A 32 -11.36 8.94 11.98
N LEU A 33 -11.39 8.98 10.65
CA LEU A 33 -12.40 8.24 9.89
C LEU A 33 -12.08 6.74 9.99
N PRO A 34 -13.04 5.90 10.44
CA PRO A 34 -12.87 4.46 10.42
C PRO A 34 -12.65 3.95 8.99
N SER A 35 -11.90 2.88 8.84
CA SER A 35 -11.64 2.26 7.53
C SER A 35 -12.92 1.94 6.75
N SER A 36 -14.00 1.54 7.42
CA SER A 36 -15.29 1.27 6.80
C SER A 36 -15.94 2.53 6.19
N GLU A 37 -15.82 3.67 6.85
CA GLU A 37 -16.32 4.96 6.35
C GLU A 37 -15.47 5.44 5.17
N VAL A 38 -14.15 5.34 5.26
CA VAL A 38 -13.23 5.63 4.15
C VAL A 38 -13.57 4.78 2.93
N ALA A 39 -13.78 3.47 3.10
CA ALA A 39 -14.16 2.56 2.03
C ALA A 39 -15.52 2.94 1.38
N ALA A 40 -16.48 3.37 2.19
CA ALA A 40 -17.77 3.86 1.69
C ALA A 40 -17.64 5.15 0.86
N LEU A 41 -16.79 6.10 1.32
CA LEU A 41 -16.50 7.34 0.60
C LEU A 41 -15.77 7.07 -0.73
N PHE A 42 -14.81 6.15 -0.77
CA PHE A 42 -14.17 5.71 -2.02
C PHE A 42 -15.15 5.00 -2.96
N THR A 43 -16.09 4.21 -2.42
CA THR A 43 -17.16 3.59 -3.22
C THR A 43 -18.07 4.66 -3.85
N GLN A 44 -18.42 5.70 -3.09
CA GLN A 44 -19.18 6.84 -3.60
C GLN A 44 -18.42 7.57 -4.70
N PHE A 45 -17.12 7.84 -4.49
CA PHE A 45 -16.25 8.45 -5.50
C PHE A 45 -16.22 7.61 -6.79
N GLY A 46 -16.00 6.30 -6.69
CA GLY A 46 -15.95 5.41 -7.85
C GLY A 46 -17.29 5.33 -8.63
N ARG A 47 -18.44 5.61 -7.98
CA ARG A 47 -19.74 5.63 -8.63
C ARG A 47 -20.06 6.97 -9.29
N THR A 48 -19.67 8.07 -8.65
CA THR A 48 -20.10 9.42 -9.04
C THR A 48 -19.03 10.18 -9.82
N HIS A 49 -17.79 9.71 -9.82
CA HIS A 49 -16.59 10.41 -10.30
C HIS A 49 -16.44 11.82 -9.70
N ARG A 50 -17.08 12.07 -8.55
CA ARG A 50 -16.99 13.32 -7.81
C ARG A 50 -16.41 13.04 -6.43
N MET A 51 -15.29 13.70 -6.12
CA MET A 51 -14.63 13.55 -4.81
C MET A 51 -15.55 14.01 -3.69
N PRO A 52 -15.99 13.12 -2.76
CA PRO A 52 -16.72 13.55 -1.57
C PRO A 52 -15.88 14.53 -0.75
N GLU A 53 -16.48 15.61 -0.25
CA GLU A 53 -15.74 16.65 0.47
C GLU A 53 -15.02 16.10 1.71
N ALA A 54 -15.68 15.20 2.46
CA ALA A 54 -15.09 14.55 3.62
C ALA A 54 -13.84 13.74 3.25
N LEU A 55 -13.90 12.97 2.14
CA LEU A 55 -12.77 12.21 1.64
C LEU A 55 -11.63 13.14 1.19
N GLY A 56 -11.95 14.18 0.42
CA GLY A 56 -10.94 15.13 -0.07
C GLY A 56 -10.22 15.88 1.06
N ARG A 57 -10.92 16.22 2.15
CA ARG A 57 -10.31 16.80 3.35
C ARG A 57 -9.43 15.80 4.08
N TRP A 58 -9.93 14.59 4.28
CA TRP A 58 -9.22 13.52 4.97
C TRP A 58 -7.91 13.14 4.27
N LEU A 59 -7.93 12.97 2.94
CA LEU A 59 -6.74 12.64 2.14
C LEU A 59 -5.63 13.70 2.22
N LYS A 60 -6.00 14.97 2.43
CA LYS A 60 -5.07 16.10 2.45
C LYS A 60 -4.61 16.50 3.85
N ASP A 61 -5.19 15.94 4.90
CA ASP A 61 -4.88 16.33 6.28
C ASP A 61 -3.69 15.51 6.81
N PRO A 62 -2.51 16.14 7.02
CA PRO A 62 -1.36 15.43 7.57
C PRO A 62 -1.61 14.78 8.94
N ALA A 63 -2.49 15.37 9.76
CA ALA A 63 -2.84 14.81 11.06
C ALA A 63 -3.64 13.51 10.95
N GLN A 64 -4.28 13.27 9.81
CA GLN A 64 -5.00 12.03 9.51
C GLN A 64 -4.13 11.02 8.77
N GLN A 65 -3.20 11.48 7.93
CA GLN A 65 -2.45 10.60 7.03
C GLN A 65 -1.14 10.10 7.62
N VAL A 66 -0.46 10.95 8.38
CA VAL A 66 0.86 10.61 8.94
C VAL A 66 0.70 9.68 10.13
N ILE A 67 1.26 8.46 9.99
CA ILE A 67 1.32 7.47 11.07
C ILE A 67 2.76 7.01 11.28
N PRO A 68 3.15 6.67 12.52
CA PRO A 68 4.47 6.09 12.78
C PRO A 68 4.62 4.74 12.06
N PRO A 69 5.85 4.36 11.70
CA PRO A 69 6.10 3.05 11.12
C PRO A 69 5.96 1.97 12.20
N TYR A 70 5.51 0.78 11.82
CA TYR A 70 5.38 -0.35 12.74
C TYR A 70 5.82 -1.66 12.07
N GLN A 71 6.27 -2.60 12.87
CA GLN A 71 6.66 -3.92 12.40
C GLN A 71 5.42 -4.78 12.15
N VAL A 72 5.32 -5.31 10.92
CA VAL A 72 4.19 -6.17 10.53
C VAL A 72 4.54 -7.66 10.66
N PHE A 73 5.76 -8.02 10.27
CA PHE A 73 6.38 -9.34 10.44
C PHE A 73 7.85 -9.17 10.80
N ASP A 74 8.55 -10.21 11.21
CA ASP A 74 9.95 -10.11 11.67
C ASP A 74 10.85 -9.38 10.67
N ASN A 75 10.57 -9.54 9.38
CA ASN A 75 11.32 -8.90 8.30
C ASN A 75 10.53 -7.85 7.50
N VAL A 76 9.31 -7.50 7.91
CA VAL A 76 8.45 -6.55 7.17
C VAL A 76 8.03 -5.41 8.05
N TRP A 77 8.29 -4.19 7.60
CA TRP A 77 7.85 -2.96 8.23
C TRP A 77 6.82 -2.23 7.35
N TYR A 78 5.77 -1.72 7.99
CA TYR A 78 4.90 -0.72 7.38
C TYR A 78 5.54 0.65 7.50
N VAL A 79 5.70 1.36 6.39
CA VAL A 79 6.35 2.68 6.34
C VAL A 79 5.52 3.72 5.59
N GLY A 80 4.30 3.36 5.20
CA GLY A 80 3.37 4.16 4.41
C GLY A 80 2.57 5.20 5.21
N LEU A 81 1.42 5.53 4.67
CA LEU A 81 0.43 6.47 5.21
C LEU A 81 -0.81 5.72 5.69
N ARG A 82 -1.75 6.41 6.33
CA ARG A 82 -3.00 5.78 6.76
C ARG A 82 -3.84 5.22 5.60
N TRP A 83 -3.83 5.86 4.44
CA TRP A 83 -4.67 5.44 3.31
C TRP A 83 -3.93 4.68 2.22
N VAL A 84 -2.64 4.91 2.03
CA VAL A 84 -1.80 4.22 1.05
C VAL A 84 -0.61 3.56 1.71
N ALA A 85 -0.42 2.28 1.44
CA ALA A 85 0.65 1.50 2.02
C ALA A 85 1.98 1.74 1.31
N ALA A 86 3.05 1.58 2.09
CA ALA A 86 4.37 1.24 1.60
C ALA A 86 4.99 0.25 2.59
N TYR A 87 5.66 -0.76 2.08
CA TYR A 87 6.31 -1.79 2.91
C TYR A 87 7.81 -1.83 2.67
N ALA A 88 8.56 -2.05 3.74
CA ALA A 88 9.98 -2.33 3.67
C ALA A 88 10.24 -3.78 4.12
N VAL A 89 10.75 -4.60 3.22
CA VAL A 89 11.13 -5.98 3.48
C VAL A 89 12.65 -6.01 3.69
N LYS A 90 13.09 -6.22 4.93
CA LYS A 90 14.51 -6.37 5.29
C LYS A 90 14.99 -7.77 4.89
N THR A 91 16.13 -7.83 4.24
CA THR A 91 16.75 -9.08 3.76
C THR A 91 18.21 -9.16 4.22
N GLU A 92 18.86 -10.27 3.95
CA GLU A 92 20.29 -10.45 4.24
C GLU A 92 21.18 -9.54 3.35
N ASP A 93 20.64 -9.03 2.22
CA ASP A 93 21.39 -8.33 1.17
C ASP A 93 20.83 -6.93 0.88
N GLY A 94 20.19 -6.33 1.89
CA GLY A 94 19.59 -5.00 1.83
C GLY A 94 18.08 -5.02 1.98
N VAL A 95 17.41 -4.05 1.36
CA VAL A 95 15.98 -3.80 1.54
C VAL A 95 15.24 -3.81 0.21
N ILE A 96 14.08 -4.46 0.19
CA ILE A 96 13.10 -4.36 -0.89
C ILE A 96 11.94 -3.48 -0.42
N LEU A 97 11.64 -2.40 -1.13
CA LEU A 97 10.47 -1.56 -0.89
C LEU A 97 9.32 -1.97 -1.81
N ILE A 98 8.11 -1.86 -1.33
CA ILE A 98 6.89 -1.98 -2.13
C ILE A 98 6.10 -0.68 -1.97
N ASP A 99 5.89 0.04 -3.09
CA ASP A 99 5.34 1.38 -3.24
C ASP A 99 6.13 2.50 -2.54
N THR A 100 5.85 3.75 -2.89
CA THR A 100 6.64 4.92 -2.47
C THR A 100 5.81 6.04 -1.88
N THR A 101 4.48 5.87 -1.76
CA THR A 101 3.56 6.95 -1.40
C THR A 101 3.61 8.13 -2.39
N HIS A 102 3.31 9.35 -1.93
CA HIS A 102 3.21 10.53 -2.81
C HIS A 102 3.54 11.85 -2.09
N GLU A 103 3.75 12.92 -2.87
CA GLU A 103 3.81 14.27 -2.32
C GLU A 103 2.43 14.76 -1.82
N PRO A 104 2.35 15.52 -0.73
CA PRO A 104 3.49 16.07 0.03
C PRO A 104 4.04 15.14 1.13
N PHE A 105 3.64 13.87 1.14
CA PHE A 105 3.96 12.92 2.22
C PHE A 105 5.22 12.09 1.97
N ALA A 106 5.83 12.16 0.79
CA ALA A 106 7.02 11.38 0.45
C ALA A 106 8.19 11.61 1.43
N GLN A 107 8.34 12.83 1.98
CA GLN A 107 9.32 13.10 3.03
C GLN A 107 9.01 12.38 4.34
N HIS A 108 7.73 12.15 4.66
CA HIS A 108 7.34 11.36 5.84
C HIS A 108 7.68 9.89 5.64
N PHE A 109 7.38 9.33 4.47
CA PHE A 109 7.77 7.99 4.09
C PHE A 109 9.28 7.75 4.24
N ILE A 110 10.12 8.71 3.76
CA ILE A 110 11.58 8.63 3.92
C ILE A 110 11.96 8.63 5.41
N ARG A 111 11.38 9.52 6.23
CA ARG A 111 11.63 9.52 7.67
C ARG A 111 11.20 8.22 8.36
N ASN A 112 10.12 7.61 7.90
CA ASN A 112 9.70 6.31 8.43
C ASN A 112 10.74 5.21 8.16
N LEU A 113 11.36 5.19 6.96
CA LEU A 113 12.46 4.28 6.65
C LEU A 113 13.66 4.49 7.59
N GLU A 114 14.09 5.74 7.78
CA GLU A 114 15.18 6.09 8.68
C GLU A 114 14.86 5.72 10.14
N THR A 115 13.62 5.96 10.59
CA THR A 115 13.15 5.66 11.96
C THR A 115 13.26 4.16 12.28
N VAL A 116 13.01 3.29 11.31
CA VAL A 116 13.14 1.83 11.49
C VAL A 116 14.55 1.31 11.17
N GLY A 117 15.54 2.22 11.10
CA GLY A 117 16.95 1.89 10.93
C GLY A 117 17.30 1.37 9.54
N ILE A 118 16.63 1.86 8.49
CA ILE A 118 16.97 1.55 7.10
C ILE A 118 17.85 2.68 6.57
N ASP A 119 19.12 2.36 6.22
CA ASP A 119 19.93 3.25 5.38
C ASP A 119 19.38 3.19 3.95
N LEU A 120 19.09 4.35 3.36
CA LEU A 120 18.52 4.42 2.00
C LEU A 120 19.47 3.84 0.94
N LYS A 121 20.78 3.77 1.23
CA LYS A 121 21.79 3.12 0.37
C LYS A 121 21.68 1.60 0.37
N ASP A 122 21.02 1.01 1.37
CA ASP A 122 20.80 -0.44 1.45
C ASP A 122 19.58 -0.87 0.65
N ILE A 123 18.78 0.05 0.11
CA ILE A 123 17.65 -0.27 -0.75
C ILE A 123 18.18 -0.84 -2.07
N ARG A 124 17.76 -2.06 -2.42
CA ARG A 124 18.12 -2.76 -3.66
C ARG A 124 17.01 -2.65 -4.69
N TRP A 125 15.75 -2.79 -4.27
CA TRP A 125 14.59 -2.82 -5.14
C TRP A 125 13.50 -1.92 -4.60
N VAL A 126 12.83 -1.21 -5.50
CA VAL A 126 11.60 -0.46 -5.25
C VAL A 126 10.56 -0.97 -6.24
N LEU A 127 9.63 -1.77 -5.73
CA LEU A 127 8.60 -2.46 -6.52
C LEU A 127 7.32 -1.63 -6.45
N MET A 128 6.87 -1.07 -7.56
CA MET A 128 5.68 -0.21 -7.60
C MET A 128 4.51 -0.97 -8.19
N THR A 129 3.37 -0.94 -7.51
CA THR A 129 2.21 -1.78 -7.84
C THR A 129 1.49 -1.34 -9.11
N HIS A 130 1.31 -0.03 -9.30
CA HIS A 130 0.67 0.54 -10.50
C HIS A 130 0.95 2.03 -10.61
N GLY A 131 0.57 2.64 -11.74
CA GLY A 131 0.99 3.99 -12.13
C GLY A 131 0.34 5.17 -11.41
N HIS A 132 -0.62 4.98 -10.50
CA HIS A 132 -1.25 6.10 -9.80
C HIS A 132 -0.27 6.82 -8.87
N PHE A 133 -0.47 8.14 -8.75
CA PHE A 133 0.43 9.05 -8.02
C PHE A 133 0.69 8.62 -6.58
N ASP A 134 -0.28 8.02 -5.91
CA ASP A 134 -0.19 7.61 -4.51
C ASP A 134 0.70 6.37 -4.28
N HIS A 135 1.05 5.65 -5.33
CA HIS A 135 1.96 4.49 -5.28
C HIS A 135 3.36 4.80 -5.82
N VAL A 136 3.47 5.69 -6.81
CA VAL A 136 4.73 5.99 -7.50
C VAL A 136 5.24 7.41 -7.25
N GLY A 137 4.42 8.31 -6.68
CA GLY A 137 4.73 9.75 -6.60
C GLY A 137 5.92 10.10 -5.68
N GLY A 138 6.35 9.20 -4.80
CA GLY A 138 7.55 9.37 -3.99
C GLY A 138 8.84 8.91 -4.70
N ALA A 139 8.74 8.22 -5.84
CA ALA A 139 9.89 7.60 -6.51
C ALA A 139 10.96 8.63 -6.94
N ALA A 140 10.53 9.75 -7.53
CA ALA A 140 11.46 10.80 -7.96
C ALA A 140 12.23 11.44 -6.78
N ARG A 141 11.60 11.58 -5.61
CA ARG A 141 12.26 12.07 -4.40
C ARG A 141 13.22 11.02 -3.81
N LEU A 142 12.83 9.75 -3.85
CA LEU A 142 13.64 8.65 -3.29
C LEU A 142 14.88 8.37 -4.13
N LYS A 143 14.78 8.44 -5.46
CA LYS A 143 15.86 8.03 -6.38
C LYS A 143 17.24 8.62 -6.08
N PRO A 144 17.40 9.94 -5.87
CA PRO A 144 18.73 10.53 -5.57
C PRO A 144 19.26 10.15 -4.19
N LEU A 145 18.38 9.72 -3.26
CA LEU A 145 18.74 9.34 -1.89
C LEU A 145 19.09 7.86 -1.76
N ALA A 146 18.59 7.03 -2.69
CA ALA A 146 18.80 5.58 -2.74
C ALA A 146 19.56 5.19 -4.03
N PRO A 147 20.88 5.51 -4.13
CA PRO A 147 21.62 5.37 -5.38
C PRO A 147 21.76 3.92 -5.87
N ASN A 148 21.65 2.94 -4.97
CA ASN A 148 21.73 1.51 -5.30
C ASN A 148 20.39 0.90 -5.66
N ALA A 149 19.30 1.65 -5.50
CA ALA A 149 17.94 1.15 -5.74
C ALA A 149 17.62 1.05 -7.23
N ARG A 150 17.04 -0.08 -7.64
CA ARG A 150 16.43 -0.31 -8.94
C ARG A 150 14.91 -0.24 -8.79
N PHE A 151 14.25 0.54 -9.64
CA PHE A 151 12.80 0.75 -9.62
C PHE A 151 12.14 -0.17 -10.65
N VAL A 152 11.07 -0.86 -10.23
CA VAL A 152 10.48 -1.96 -10.98
C VAL A 152 8.98 -1.76 -11.14
N MET A 153 8.50 -1.96 -12.35
CA MET A 153 7.07 -2.11 -12.68
C MET A 153 6.89 -3.09 -13.84
N SER A 154 5.64 -3.48 -14.12
CA SER A 154 5.30 -4.05 -15.41
C SER A 154 5.44 -3.00 -16.52
N ARG A 155 5.53 -3.42 -17.77
CA ARG A 155 5.59 -2.48 -18.90
C ARG A 155 4.40 -1.52 -18.92
N ARG A 156 3.19 -2.05 -18.76
CA ARG A 156 1.97 -1.21 -18.71
C ARG A 156 1.95 -0.29 -17.49
N GLY A 157 2.45 -0.76 -16.35
CA GLY A 157 2.58 0.08 -15.16
C GLY A 157 3.46 1.31 -15.41
N TRP A 158 4.60 1.15 -16.08
CA TRP A 158 5.45 2.26 -16.50
C TRP A 158 4.74 3.21 -17.47
N GLU A 159 4.08 2.67 -18.50
CA GLU A 159 3.34 3.45 -19.50
C GLU A 159 2.27 4.33 -18.83
N GLU A 160 1.47 3.75 -17.91
CA GLU A 160 0.44 4.47 -17.13
C GLU A 160 1.07 5.53 -16.22
N ALA A 161 2.12 5.18 -15.45
CA ALA A 161 2.78 6.12 -14.55
C ALA A 161 3.31 7.37 -15.29
N PHE A 162 3.94 7.20 -16.43
CA PHE A 162 4.42 8.32 -17.24
C PHE A 162 3.29 9.11 -17.91
N HIS A 163 2.19 8.44 -18.30
CA HIS A 163 1.01 9.11 -18.83
C HIS A 163 0.39 10.01 -17.76
N ASP A 164 0.14 9.48 -16.56
CA ASP A 164 -0.52 10.20 -15.49
C ASP A 164 0.37 11.30 -14.90
N ALA A 165 1.69 11.06 -14.82
CA ALA A 165 2.65 12.08 -14.38
C ALA A 165 2.68 13.33 -15.28
N ARG A 166 2.35 13.17 -16.57
CA ARG A 166 2.25 14.28 -17.55
C ARG A 166 0.84 14.85 -17.71
N GLY A 167 -0.15 14.27 -17.04
CA GLY A 167 -1.54 14.71 -17.08
C GLY A 167 -1.80 16.03 -16.35
N GLU A 168 -3.05 16.49 -16.32
CA GLU A 168 -3.45 17.76 -15.70
C GLU A 168 -3.12 17.85 -14.20
N GLN A 169 -3.15 16.72 -13.48
CA GLN A 169 -2.77 16.60 -12.08
C GLN A 169 -1.39 15.96 -11.93
N GLY A 170 -0.48 16.27 -12.84
CA GLY A 170 0.83 15.66 -12.94
C GLY A 170 1.63 15.66 -11.63
N PHE A 171 2.53 14.73 -11.52
CA PHE A 171 3.43 14.55 -10.37
C PHE A 171 4.87 14.28 -10.84
N ALA A 172 5.83 14.47 -9.95
CA ALA A 172 7.21 14.16 -10.27
C ALA A 172 7.40 12.64 -10.38
N MET A 173 7.97 12.20 -11.52
CA MET A 173 8.24 10.79 -11.81
C MET A 173 9.71 10.64 -12.23
N LEU A 174 10.21 9.42 -12.33
CA LEU A 174 11.52 9.13 -12.93
C LEU A 174 11.53 9.55 -14.40
N ASP A 175 12.72 9.89 -14.93
CA ASP A 175 12.85 10.34 -16.33
C ASP A 175 12.54 9.24 -17.35
N GLN A 176 12.79 7.97 -16.95
CA GLN A 176 12.61 6.79 -17.80
C GLN A 176 12.36 5.53 -16.96
N PRO A 177 11.81 4.44 -17.56
CA PRO A 177 11.73 3.14 -16.89
C PRO A 177 13.14 2.65 -16.47
N ASP A 178 13.25 2.09 -15.25
CA ASP A 178 14.52 1.49 -14.81
C ASP A 178 14.52 -0.03 -15.09
N VAL A 179 13.63 -0.78 -14.43
CA VAL A 179 13.48 -2.22 -14.66
C VAL A 179 12.05 -2.56 -15.00
N THR A 180 11.86 -3.34 -16.05
CA THR A 180 10.55 -3.86 -16.45
C THR A 180 10.51 -5.36 -16.23
N LEU A 181 9.53 -5.84 -15.45
CA LEU A 181 9.26 -7.26 -15.28
C LEU A 181 7.95 -7.64 -15.98
N LYS A 182 7.91 -8.90 -16.43
CA LYS A 182 6.71 -9.58 -16.92
C LYS A 182 6.07 -10.40 -15.82
N ASP A 183 4.86 -10.86 -16.09
CA ASP A 183 4.15 -11.79 -15.22
C ASP A 183 4.99 -13.03 -14.88
N GLY A 184 5.09 -13.35 -13.59
CA GLY A 184 5.87 -14.45 -13.06
C GLY A 184 7.37 -14.23 -12.94
N GLU A 185 7.91 -13.11 -13.47
CA GLU A 185 9.33 -12.78 -13.28
C GLU A 185 9.60 -12.28 -11.85
N THR A 186 10.85 -12.42 -11.42
CA THR A 186 11.25 -12.20 -10.03
C THR A 186 12.41 -11.24 -9.90
N VAL A 187 12.47 -10.59 -8.72
CA VAL A 187 13.69 -9.97 -8.19
C VAL A 187 14.08 -10.67 -6.89
N SER A 188 15.35 -10.56 -6.51
CA SER A 188 15.83 -11.11 -5.26
C SER A 188 16.81 -10.18 -4.55
N ALA A 189 16.84 -10.28 -3.22
CA ALA A 189 17.89 -9.74 -2.38
C ALA A 189 18.16 -10.77 -1.27
N GLY A 190 19.38 -11.29 -1.22
CA GLY A 190 19.71 -12.47 -0.41
C GLY A 190 18.80 -13.66 -0.75
N SER A 191 18.25 -14.30 0.25
CA SER A 191 17.31 -15.43 0.10
C SER A 191 15.87 -15.00 -0.18
N THR A 192 15.56 -13.70 -0.12
CA THR A 192 14.21 -13.19 -0.35
C THR A 192 13.97 -13.01 -1.84
N VAL A 193 12.97 -13.75 -2.35
CA VAL A 193 12.51 -13.68 -3.75
C VAL A 193 11.12 -13.07 -3.78
N VAL A 194 10.93 -12.05 -4.62
CA VAL A 194 9.63 -11.42 -4.88
C VAL A 194 9.22 -11.64 -6.32
N THR A 195 8.04 -12.21 -6.53
CA THR A 195 7.46 -12.46 -7.86
C THR A 195 6.47 -11.37 -8.21
N LEU A 196 6.61 -10.76 -9.37
CA LEU A 196 5.58 -9.89 -9.94
C LEU A 196 4.46 -10.74 -10.52
N LEU A 197 3.23 -10.47 -10.10
CA LEU A 197 2.01 -11.02 -10.68
C LEU A 197 1.26 -9.88 -11.37
N GLU A 198 1.10 -9.93 -12.68
CA GLU A 198 0.20 -8.99 -13.35
C GLU A 198 -1.23 -9.29 -12.93
N THR A 199 -1.88 -8.29 -12.33
CA THR A 199 -3.25 -8.35 -11.80
C THR A 199 -4.07 -7.18 -12.33
N PRO A 200 -4.24 -7.09 -13.68
CA PRO A 200 -4.94 -5.98 -14.31
C PRO A 200 -6.39 -5.87 -13.84
N GLY A 201 -6.92 -4.65 -13.90
CA GLY A 201 -8.32 -4.38 -13.62
C GLY A 201 -8.57 -3.08 -12.89
N HIS A 202 -7.89 -2.79 -11.79
CA HIS A 202 -7.90 -1.45 -11.20
C HIS A 202 -7.32 -0.43 -12.20
N THR A 203 -6.13 -0.70 -12.68
CA THR A 203 -5.59 -0.19 -13.96
C THR A 203 -5.13 -1.38 -14.79
N TRP A 204 -4.83 -1.17 -16.07
CA TRP A 204 -4.28 -2.23 -16.92
C TRP A 204 -2.86 -2.64 -16.52
N GLY A 205 -2.09 -1.72 -15.94
CA GLY A 205 -0.73 -1.94 -15.48
C GLY A 205 -0.61 -2.43 -14.03
N THR A 206 -1.74 -2.67 -13.34
CA THR A 206 -1.71 -3.12 -11.94
C THR A 206 -1.00 -4.45 -11.80
N SER A 207 -0.06 -4.50 -10.87
CA SER A 207 0.67 -5.69 -10.44
C SER A 207 0.50 -5.92 -8.94
N SER A 208 0.58 -7.19 -8.53
CA SER A 208 0.68 -7.61 -7.14
C SER A 208 2.03 -8.31 -6.92
N TYR A 209 2.56 -8.28 -5.71
CA TYR A 209 3.86 -8.86 -5.40
C TYR A 209 3.71 -10.01 -4.41
N LEU A 210 4.19 -11.19 -4.80
CA LEU A 210 4.15 -12.43 -4.03
C LEU A 210 5.53 -12.73 -3.45
N TYR A 211 5.63 -12.91 -2.14
CA TYR A 211 6.88 -13.14 -1.43
C TYR A 211 6.66 -13.88 -0.11
N ASN A 212 7.75 -14.24 0.56
CA ASN A 212 7.68 -14.85 1.88
C ASN A 212 8.02 -13.84 2.98
N VAL A 213 7.27 -13.92 4.08
CA VAL A 213 7.52 -13.16 5.31
C VAL A 213 7.91 -14.09 6.44
N LYS A 214 8.75 -13.61 7.37
CA LYS A 214 9.22 -14.36 8.53
C LYS A 214 8.30 -14.07 9.75
N ASP A 215 7.89 -15.11 10.44
CA ASP A 215 7.02 -15.05 11.62
C ASP A 215 7.51 -16.06 12.67
N GLY A 216 8.51 -15.67 13.48
CA GLY A 216 9.26 -16.56 14.35
C GLY A 216 9.98 -17.65 13.55
N SER A 217 9.69 -18.90 13.90
CA SER A 217 10.21 -20.06 13.18
C SER A 217 9.44 -20.39 11.88
N LYS A 218 8.33 -19.66 11.59
CA LYS A 218 7.50 -19.91 10.43
C LYS A 218 7.87 -18.96 9.29
N THR A 219 7.71 -19.46 8.08
CA THR A 219 7.70 -18.66 6.85
C THR A 219 6.28 -18.70 6.30
N ARG A 220 5.70 -17.52 6.05
CA ARG A 220 4.35 -17.40 5.51
C ARG A 220 4.38 -16.81 4.11
N ARG A 221 3.50 -17.28 3.25
CA ARG A 221 3.33 -16.77 1.90
C ARG A 221 2.46 -15.52 1.91
N ALA A 222 3.05 -14.36 1.64
CA ALA A 222 2.38 -13.07 1.60
C ALA A 222 2.18 -12.60 0.16
N VAL A 223 1.11 -11.82 -0.06
CA VAL A 223 0.94 -11.02 -1.28
C VAL A 223 0.65 -9.57 -0.91
N THR A 224 1.36 -8.65 -1.54
CA THR A 224 0.91 -7.25 -1.61
C THR A 224 -0.01 -7.12 -2.80
N VAL A 225 -1.30 -7.00 -2.52
CA VAL A 225 -2.31 -6.82 -3.56
C VAL A 225 -2.26 -5.37 -4.04
N GLY A 226 -2.10 -5.17 -5.34
CA GLY A 226 -2.04 -3.85 -5.96
C GLY A 226 -3.35 -3.07 -5.86
N GLY A 227 -3.79 -2.40 -6.91
CA GLY A 227 -5.03 -1.60 -6.88
C GLY A 227 -6.30 -2.44 -6.76
N LEU A 228 -7.23 -1.99 -5.91
CA LEU A 228 -8.50 -2.68 -5.62
C LEU A 228 -9.75 -1.85 -5.98
N GLY A 229 -9.62 -0.54 -6.19
CA GLY A 229 -10.74 0.34 -6.54
C GLY A 229 -11.24 0.12 -7.95
N LEU A 230 -12.53 0.40 -8.16
CA LEU A 230 -13.18 0.35 -9.49
C LEU A 230 -13.43 1.77 -10.05
N ASN A 231 -12.64 2.74 -9.64
CA ASN A 231 -12.77 4.16 -10.01
C ASN A 231 -12.09 4.51 -11.34
N ALA A 232 -11.16 3.67 -11.83
CA ALA A 232 -10.42 3.88 -13.07
C ALA A 232 -10.86 2.92 -14.20
N ILE A 233 -12.10 2.41 -14.13
CA ILE A 233 -12.64 1.46 -15.12
C ILE A 233 -13.07 2.19 -16.38
N SER A 234 -12.54 1.78 -17.52
CA SER A 234 -12.80 2.35 -18.84
C SER A 234 -13.72 1.48 -19.71
N GLY A 235 -13.98 0.21 -19.36
CA GLY A 235 -14.82 -0.68 -20.14
C GLY A 235 -15.09 -2.03 -19.48
N PRO A 236 -15.98 -2.85 -20.10
CA PRO A 236 -16.36 -4.15 -19.53
C PRO A 236 -15.18 -5.16 -19.53
N GLU A 237 -14.26 -5.07 -20.48
CA GLU A 237 -13.09 -5.95 -20.56
C GLU A 237 -12.15 -5.74 -19.35
N GLN A 238 -12.04 -4.51 -18.88
CA GLN A 238 -11.24 -4.20 -17.69
C GLN A 238 -11.85 -4.79 -16.42
N LEU A 239 -13.18 -4.82 -16.31
CA LEU A 239 -13.89 -5.50 -15.22
C LEU A 239 -13.72 -7.03 -15.30
N ASP A 240 -13.70 -7.60 -16.51
CA ASP A 240 -13.39 -9.03 -16.67
C ASP A 240 -11.96 -9.36 -16.25
N ALA A 241 -11.00 -8.51 -16.62
CA ALA A 241 -9.62 -8.63 -16.18
C ALA A 241 -9.50 -8.53 -14.65
N TYR A 242 -10.20 -7.59 -14.01
CA TYR A 242 -10.28 -7.46 -12.57
C TYR A 242 -10.81 -8.74 -11.90
N ILE A 243 -11.93 -9.28 -12.40
CA ILE A 243 -12.53 -10.51 -11.89
C ILE A 243 -11.56 -11.69 -12.01
N ALA A 244 -10.86 -11.81 -13.14
CA ALA A 244 -9.85 -12.83 -13.36
C ALA A 244 -8.67 -12.69 -12.40
N SER A 245 -8.19 -11.46 -12.17
CA SER A 245 -7.12 -11.14 -11.21
C SER A 245 -7.49 -11.52 -9.78
N MET A 246 -8.71 -11.19 -9.33
CA MET A 246 -9.18 -11.56 -7.98
C MET A 246 -9.28 -13.09 -7.82
N LYS A 247 -9.75 -13.82 -8.84
CA LYS A 247 -9.79 -15.29 -8.85
C LYS A 247 -8.38 -15.90 -8.82
N ARG A 248 -7.44 -15.34 -9.60
CA ARG A 248 -6.05 -15.77 -9.62
C ARG A 248 -5.39 -15.62 -8.25
N LEU A 249 -5.52 -14.45 -7.62
CA LEU A 249 -4.95 -14.19 -6.29
C LEU A 249 -5.53 -15.13 -5.21
N ALA A 250 -6.81 -15.50 -5.32
CA ALA A 250 -7.48 -16.44 -4.41
C ALA A 250 -7.14 -17.91 -4.69
N SER A 251 -6.40 -18.21 -5.76
CA SER A 251 -6.12 -19.59 -6.18
C SER A 251 -5.31 -20.37 -5.13
N ARG A 252 -5.48 -21.70 -5.14
CA ARG A 252 -4.69 -22.57 -4.25
C ARG A 252 -3.22 -22.67 -4.65
N GLU A 253 -2.92 -22.46 -5.92
CA GLU A 253 -1.58 -22.55 -6.50
C GLU A 253 -0.64 -21.48 -5.92
N LEU A 254 -1.13 -20.26 -5.69
CA LEU A 254 -0.35 -19.19 -5.08
C LEU A 254 -0.12 -19.40 -3.58
N ALA A 255 -0.92 -20.25 -2.92
CA ALA A 255 -0.82 -20.61 -1.51
C ALA A 255 -0.72 -19.40 -0.56
N VAL A 256 -1.34 -18.26 -0.90
CA VAL A 256 -1.29 -17.03 -0.11
C VAL A 256 -1.92 -17.26 1.26
N GLU A 257 -1.19 -16.90 2.31
CA GLU A 257 -1.63 -16.95 3.70
C GLU A 257 -1.87 -15.54 4.26
N VAL A 258 -1.06 -14.57 3.82
CA VAL A 258 -1.00 -13.21 4.36
C VAL A 258 -1.46 -12.20 3.31
N ASP A 259 -2.41 -11.36 3.72
CA ASP A 259 -2.94 -10.25 2.92
C ASP A 259 -2.26 -8.93 3.31
N LEU A 260 -1.35 -8.46 2.47
CA LEU A 260 -0.76 -7.13 2.56
C LEU A 260 -1.34 -6.28 1.43
N THR A 261 -2.16 -5.31 1.78
CA THR A 261 -2.88 -4.49 0.79
C THR A 261 -2.13 -3.21 0.46
N ALA A 262 -2.29 -2.71 -0.76
CA ALA A 262 -1.82 -1.37 -1.14
C ALA A 262 -2.61 -0.24 -0.47
N HIS A 263 -3.82 -0.53 0.06
CA HIS A 263 -4.64 0.43 0.79
C HIS A 263 -5.14 -0.14 2.13
N PRO A 264 -4.58 0.27 3.28
CA PRO A 264 -4.88 -0.26 4.61
C PRO A 264 -6.36 -0.28 4.96
N PHE A 265 -7.10 0.78 4.59
CA PHE A 265 -8.53 0.89 4.85
C PHE A 265 -9.35 -0.23 4.20
N SER A 266 -8.85 -0.87 3.15
CA SER A 266 -9.57 -1.94 2.43
C SER A 266 -9.76 -3.22 3.26
N ILE A 267 -8.97 -3.40 4.30
CA ILE A 267 -9.03 -4.55 5.22
C ILE A 267 -9.13 -4.14 6.70
N GLY A 268 -9.23 -2.85 7.00
CA GLY A 268 -9.20 -2.35 8.38
C GLY A 268 -7.82 -2.51 9.05
N MET A 269 -6.75 -2.47 8.27
CA MET A 269 -5.39 -2.73 8.79
C MET A 269 -4.97 -1.71 9.86
N THR A 270 -5.43 -0.46 9.74
CA THR A 270 -5.13 0.58 10.72
C THR A 270 -5.71 0.26 12.11
N GLU A 271 -6.91 -0.30 12.14
CA GLU A 271 -7.58 -0.74 13.38
C GLU A 271 -6.91 -1.98 13.97
N MET A 272 -6.20 -2.77 13.14
CA MET A 272 -5.47 -3.97 13.58
C MET A 272 -4.07 -3.66 14.14
N ILE A 273 -3.57 -2.41 14.05
CA ILE A 273 -2.22 -2.06 14.52
C ILE A 273 -1.96 -2.52 15.96
N PRO A 274 -2.86 -2.30 16.94
CA PRO A 274 -2.62 -2.77 18.32
C PRO A 274 -2.48 -4.30 18.46
N ASP A 275 -3.15 -5.06 17.59
CA ASP A 275 -3.08 -6.53 17.61
C ASP A 275 -1.84 -7.02 16.85
N ILE A 276 -1.42 -6.30 15.81
CA ILE A 276 -0.16 -6.56 15.08
C ILE A 276 1.03 -6.32 16.02
N GLU A 277 1.06 -5.20 16.74
CA GLU A 277 2.15 -4.85 17.68
C GLU A 277 2.24 -5.79 18.88
N LYS A 278 1.14 -6.43 19.28
CA LYS A 278 1.08 -7.42 20.36
C LYS A 278 1.31 -8.85 19.86
N HIS A 279 1.46 -9.04 18.56
CA HIS A 279 1.64 -10.37 18.00
C HIS A 279 2.89 -11.05 18.54
N ILE A 280 2.72 -12.32 18.94
CA ILE A 280 3.83 -13.19 19.35
C ILE A 280 4.31 -13.97 18.11
N PRO A 281 5.58 -13.80 17.70
CA PRO A 281 6.10 -14.46 16.51
C PRO A 281 5.83 -15.98 16.50
N GLY A 282 5.29 -16.47 15.38
CA GLY A 282 4.88 -17.86 15.22
C GLY A 282 3.48 -18.20 15.69
N GLY A 283 2.80 -17.26 16.39
CA GLY A 283 1.41 -17.39 16.84
C GLY A 283 0.38 -17.07 15.73
N PRO A 284 -0.92 -16.95 16.11
CA PRO A 284 -1.95 -16.39 15.24
C PRO A 284 -1.61 -14.94 14.90
N HIS A 285 -1.66 -14.56 13.62
CA HIS A 285 -1.37 -13.19 13.16
C HIS A 285 -2.61 -12.57 12.51
N PRO A 286 -2.98 -11.31 12.81
CA PRO A 286 -4.21 -10.69 12.29
C PRO A 286 -4.33 -10.69 10.77
N LEU A 287 -3.19 -10.59 10.05
CA LEU A 287 -3.15 -10.57 8.58
C LEU A 287 -2.93 -11.96 7.96
N ALA A 288 -2.79 -13.03 8.75
CA ALA A 288 -2.58 -14.38 8.25
C ALA A 288 -3.87 -15.20 8.37
N ASP A 289 -4.88 -14.82 7.60
CA ASP A 289 -6.17 -15.51 7.50
C ASP A 289 -6.52 -15.76 6.01
N ARG A 290 -6.02 -16.88 5.46
CA ARG A 290 -6.33 -17.28 4.09
C ARG A 290 -7.83 -17.38 3.80
N PRO A 291 -8.70 -17.97 4.67
CA PRO A 291 -10.14 -17.95 4.46
C PRO A 291 -10.72 -16.53 4.33
N ALA A 292 -10.31 -15.58 5.18
CA ALA A 292 -10.77 -14.19 5.09
C ALA A 292 -10.28 -13.53 3.81
N PHE A 293 -9.01 -13.70 3.45
CA PHE A 293 -8.42 -13.24 2.19
C PHE A 293 -9.23 -13.73 0.99
N CYS A 294 -9.49 -15.04 0.90
CA CYS A 294 -10.26 -15.61 -0.21
C CYS A 294 -11.70 -15.08 -0.25
N ARG A 295 -12.38 -14.94 0.90
CA ARG A 295 -13.74 -14.36 0.97
C ARG A 295 -13.75 -12.91 0.47
N ARG A 296 -12.74 -12.12 0.86
CA ARG A 296 -12.59 -10.72 0.41
C ARG A 296 -12.43 -10.65 -1.10
N LEU A 297 -11.50 -11.40 -1.69
CA LEU A 297 -11.28 -11.40 -3.14
C LEU A 297 -12.52 -11.86 -3.93
N GLN A 298 -13.23 -12.87 -3.42
CA GLN A 298 -14.50 -13.30 -4.01
C GLN A 298 -15.58 -12.21 -3.92
N ALA A 299 -15.64 -11.46 -2.81
CA ALA A 299 -16.58 -10.33 -2.68
C ALA A 299 -16.24 -9.22 -3.67
N LEU A 300 -14.96 -8.88 -3.85
CA LEU A 300 -14.50 -7.91 -4.85
C LEU A 300 -14.85 -8.36 -6.27
N ALA A 301 -14.65 -9.63 -6.62
CA ALA A 301 -15.02 -10.17 -7.92
C ALA A 301 -16.54 -10.10 -8.16
N ARG A 302 -17.37 -10.41 -7.13
CA ARG A 302 -18.83 -10.26 -7.23
C ARG A 302 -19.26 -8.79 -7.38
N GLY A 303 -18.59 -7.88 -6.66
CA GLY A 303 -18.83 -6.44 -6.80
C GLY A 303 -18.51 -5.93 -8.20
N ALA A 304 -17.40 -6.37 -8.78
CA ALA A 304 -17.04 -6.05 -10.17
C ALA A 304 -18.05 -6.62 -11.19
N GLN A 305 -18.51 -7.86 -10.97
CA GLN A 305 -19.56 -8.45 -11.81
C GLN A 305 -20.89 -7.67 -11.75
N ALA A 306 -21.30 -7.24 -10.55
CA ALA A 306 -22.48 -6.39 -10.37
C ALA A 306 -22.28 -5.03 -11.05
N ARG A 307 -21.11 -4.42 -10.90
CA ARG A 307 -20.77 -3.14 -11.56
C ARG A 307 -20.76 -3.26 -13.08
N LYS A 308 -20.27 -4.36 -13.61
CA LYS A 308 -20.30 -4.64 -15.05
C LYS A 308 -21.74 -4.67 -15.57
N LYS A 309 -22.65 -5.37 -14.85
CA LYS A 309 -24.06 -5.42 -15.21
C LYS A 309 -24.75 -4.04 -15.10
N GLU A 310 -24.38 -3.24 -14.09
CA GLU A 310 -24.95 -1.88 -13.90
C GLU A 310 -24.56 -0.93 -15.04
N LEU A 311 -23.29 -1.01 -15.53
CA LEU A 311 -22.76 -0.05 -16.50
C LEU A 311 -22.94 -0.48 -17.94
N PHE A 312 -22.94 -1.79 -18.23
CA PHE A 312 -22.82 -2.33 -19.59
C PHE A 312 -23.82 -3.46 -19.90
N GLY A 313 -24.73 -3.78 -18.95
CA GLY A 313 -25.69 -4.89 -19.03
C GLY A 313 -27.06 -4.55 -19.63
#